data_cedbd0d446f52171e117f59b01aa9d68
#
_entry.id   cedbd0d446f52171e117f59b01aa9d68
#
_cell.length_a   1.000
_cell.length_b   1.000
_cell.length_c   1.000
_cell.angle_alpha   90.00
_cell.angle_beta   90.00
_cell.angle_gamma   90.00
#
_symmetry.space_group_name_H-M   'P 1'
#
loop_
_entity.id
_entity.type
_entity.pdbx_description
1 polymer ?
#
loop_
_entity_poly.entity_id
_entity_poly.type
_entity_poly.pdbx_seq_one_letter_code
_entity_poly.pdbx_strand_id
1 'polypeptide(L)'
;MCVLVAAPHTSNWDFFLMLAMAWESGLTPRWLGKREMFAGPMRPIFRALGGVPVDRENPGSLVADVAAHAGAATALAVVVPAEGTRAKGEYWKSGFYRIAREAKVPIVLSYLDGPTRTGGFGPTVHPSGDVKADMDLIRAFYADKGGVKPENKTTPRLRDEEGPPVPMSA
;
A
#
# COMPACT_ATOMS: atom_id res chain seq x y z
N MET A 1 -14.32 0.86 -2.09
CA MET A 1 -12.98 0.23 -2.17
C MET A 1 -11.93 1.30 -2.33
N CYS A 2 -10.76 1.16 -1.69
CA CYS A 2 -9.61 2.04 -1.88
C CYS A 2 -8.32 1.24 -1.79
N VAL A 3 -7.22 1.79 -2.32
CA VAL A 3 -5.87 1.33 -2.04
C VAL A 3 -5.33 2.14 -0.87
N LEU A 4 -4.96 1.47 0.23
CA LEU A 4 -4.35 2.09 1.39
C LEU A 4 -2.83 1.94 1.31
N VAL A 5 -2.14 3.03 1.06
CA VAL A 5 -0.68 3.04 1.04
C VAL A 5 -0.16 3.09 2.47
N ALA A 6 0.53 2.03 2.88
CA ALA A 6 1.21 1.94 4.17
C ALA A 6 2.69 2.30 3.99
N ALA A 7 3.05 3.53 4.37
CA ALA A 7 4.42 4.04 4.29
C ALA A 7 4.69 5.05 5.42
N PRO A 8 5.94 5.31 5.79
CA PRO A 8 7.11 4.51 5.43
C PRO A 8 7.07 3.10 6.03
N HIS A 9 7.49 2.10 5.24
CA HIS A 9 7.52 0.69 5.68
C HIS A 9 8.95 0.29 6.04
N THR A 10 9.32 0.51 7.29
CA THR A 10 10.71 0.50 7.75
C THR A 10 11.01 -0.56 8.79
N SER A 11 9.98 -1.26 9.31
CA SER A 11 10.13 -2.22 10.41
C SER A 11 9.13 -3.38 10.29
N ASN A 12 9.45 -4.51 10.95
CA ASN A 12 8.49 -5.61 11.12
C ASN A 12 7.31 -5.22 12.04
N TRP A 13 7.50 -4.23 12.91
CA TRP A 13 6.47 -3.72 13.79
C TRP A 13 5.36 -2.97 13.06
N ASP A 14 5.65 -2.45 11.86
CA ASP A 14 4.67 -1.71 11.05
C ASP A 14 3.41 -2.54 10.79
N PHE A 15 3.54 -3.87 10.64
CA PHE A 15 2.41 -4.76 10.43
C PHE A 15 1.46 -4.79 11.64
N PHE A 16 2.01 -4.93 12.85
CA PHE A 16 1.20 -5.00 14.07
C PHE A 16 0.58 -3.64 14.41
N LEU A 17 1.33 -2.56 14.21
CA LEU A 17 0.86 -1.20 14.42
C LEU A 17 -0.23 -0.83 13.40
N MET A 18 -0.09 -1.26 12.14
CA MET A 18 -1.13 -1.10 11.11
C MET A 18 -2.43 -1.82 11.52
N LEU A 19 -2.34 -3.06 12.01
CA LEU A 19 -3.52 -3.79 12.49
C LEU A 19 -4.19 -3.09 13.66
N ALA A 20 -3.39 -2.62 14.64
CA ALA A 20 -3.91 -1.88 15.80
C ALA A 20 -4.64 -0.60 15.37
N MET A 21 -4.02 0.18 14.47
CA MET A 21 -4.62 1.41 13.93
C MET A 21 -5.92 1.11 13.15
N ALA A 22 -5.94 0.04 12.36
CA ALA A 22 -7.13 -0.37 11.62
C ALA A 22 -8.27 -0.76 12.57
N TRP A 23 -7.99 -1.53 13.61
CA TRP A 23 -8.99 -1.93 14.61
C TRP A 23 -9.53 -0.73 15.38
N GLU A 24 -8.67 0.19 15.81
CA GLU A 24 -9.09 1.44 16.47
C GLU A 24 -10.01 2.28 15.58
N SER A 25 -9.72 2.29 14.27
CA SER A 25 -10.52 3.02 13.27
C SER A 25 -11.77 2.28 12.78
N GLY A 26 -12.06 1.08 13.29
CA GLY A 26 -13.17 0.26 12.84
C GLY A 26 -13.02 -0.29 11.41
N LEU A 27 -11.81 -0.25 10.84
CA LEU A 27 -11.53 -0.75 9.50
C LEU A 27 -11.21 -2.24 9.52
N THR A 28 -11.62 -2.94 8.47
CA THR A 28 -11.24 -4.34 8.21
C THR A 28 -10.22 -4.35 7.07
N PRO A 29 -8.92 -4.22 7.37
CA PRO A 29 -7.90 -4.13 6.33
C PRO A 29 -7.73 -5.47 5.60
N ARG A 30 -7.48 -5.39 4.30
CA ARG A 30 -7.01 -6.51 3.48
C ARG A 30 -5.57 -6.21 3.05
N TRP A 31 -4.63 -7.01 3.49
CA TRP A 31 -3.22 -6.83 3.16
C TRP A 31 -2.73 -7.93 2.20
N LEU A 32 -1.85 -7.55 1.30
CA LEU A 32 -1.34 -8.44 0.26
C LEU A 32 -0.08 -9.17 0.76
N GLY A 33 -0.18 -10.47 0.93
CA GLY A 33 0.93 -11.32 1.35
C GLY A 33 1.41 -12.25 0.24
N LYS A 34 2.69 -12.65 0.29
CA LYS A 34 3.20 -13.67 -0.63
C LYS A 34 2.44 -14.98 -0.47
N ARG A 35 2.16 -15.66 -1.56
CA ARG A 35 1.41 -16.92 -1.57
C ARG A 35 2.02 -17.99 -0.65
N GLU A 36 3.35 -18.03 -0.54
CA GLU A 36 4.09 -18.97 0.31
C GLU A 36 3.77 -18.78 1.80
N MET A 37 3.47 -17.56 2.25
CA MET A 37 3.07 -17.30 3.64
C MET A 37 1.77 -18.01 4.01
N PHE A 38 0.93 -18.31 3.03
CA PHE A 38 -0.36 -18.96 3.20
C PHE A 38 -0.32 -20.48 2.93
N ALA A 39 0.85 -21.05 2.64
CA ALA A 39 1.01 -22.50 2.44
C ALA A 39 1.28 -23.27 3.75
N GLY A 40 1.68 -22.56 4.83
CA GLY A 40 2.06 -23.16 6.10
C GLY A 40 0.94 -23.19 7.15
N PRO A 41 1.25 -23.68 8.38
CA PRO A 41 0.29 -23.81 9.47
C PRO A 41 -0.29 -22.47 9.95
N MET A 42 0.39 -21.34 9.67
CA MET A 42 -0.08 -19.99 9.99
C MET A 42 -1.16 -19.47 9.03
N ARG A 43 -1.49 -20.22 7.97
CA ARG A 43 -2.52 -19.84 6.98
C ARG A 43 -3.84 -19.36 7.59
N PRO A 44 -4.48 -20.06 8.53
CA PRO A 44 -5.75 -19.61 9.10
C PRO A 44 -5.62 -18.29 9.84
N ILE A 45 -4.51 -18.07 10.54
CA ILE A 45 -4.24 -16.83 11.27
C ILE A 45 -4.07 -15.66 10.30
N PHE A 46 -3.23 -15.80 9.27
CA PHE A 46 -3.04 -14.74 8.27
C PHE A 46 -4.33 -14.39 7.54
N ARG A 47 -5.16 -15.39 7.23
CA ARG A 47 -6.48 -15.13 6.63
C ARG A 47 -7.44 -14.43 7.59
N ALA A 48 -7.48 -14.83 8.84
CA ALA A 48 -8.30 -14.19 9.88
C ALA A 48 -7.89 -12.72 10.09
N LEU A 49 -6.59 -12.41 9.96
CA LEU A 49 -6.05 -11.05 10.02
C LEU A 49 -6.22 -10.27 8.70
N GLY A 50 -7.01 -10.77 7.76
CA GLY A 50 -7.30 -10.08 6.50
C GLY A 50 -6.28 -10.28 5.39
N GLY A 51 -5.37 -11.24 5.52
CA GLY A 51 -4.37 -11.54 4.51
C GLY A 51 -4.96 -12.13 3.23
N VAL A 52 -4.56 -11.57 2.10
CA VAL A 52 -4.90 -12.03 0.74
C VAL A 52 -3.62 -12.55 0.09
N PRO A 53 -3.57 -13.85 -0.27
CA PRO A 53 -2.42 -14.40 -0.97
C PRO A 53 -2.39 -13.87 -2.40
N VAL A 54 -1.27 -13.28 -2.80
CA VAL A 54 -1.08 -12.74 -4.15
C VAL A 54 0.19 -13.28 -4.78
N ASP A 55 0.13 -13.44 -6.08
CA ASP A 55 1.32 -13.71 -6.90
C ASP A 55 1.96 -12.37 -7.29
N ARG A 56 3.09 -12.06 -6.64
CA ARG A 56 3.81 -10.81 -6.90
C ARG A 56 4.65 -10.86 -8.18
N GLU A 57 4.84 -12.06 -8.75
CA GLU A 57 5.58 -12.27 -9.99
C GLU A 57 4.68 -12.06 -11.21
N ASN A 58 3.35 -12.14 -11.01
CA ASN A 58 2.35 -11.88 -12.04
C ASN A 58 1.48 -10.65 -11.68
N PRO A 59 1.95 -9.43 -11.95
CA PRO A 59 1.22 -8.20 -11.61
C PRO A 59 -0.16 -8.09 -12.27
N GLY A 60 -0.38 -8.75 -13.41
CA GLY A 60 -1.66 -8.74 -14.12
C GLY A 60 -2.80 -9.46 -13.37
N SER A 61 -2.47 -10.45 -12.52
CA SER A 61 -3.48 -11.14 -11.70
C SER A 61 -3.84 -10.39 -10.42
N LEU A 62 -3.02 -9.42 -10.01
CA LEU A 62 -3.15 -8.77 -8.71
C LEU A 62 -4.49 -8.04 -8.52
N VAL A 63 -4.96 -7.32 -9.54
CA VAL A 63 -6.25 -6.63 -9.51
C VAL A 63 -7.40 -7.63 -9.48
N ALA A 64 -7.29 -8.69 -10.29
CA ALA A 64 -8.29 -9.76 -10.32
C ALA A 64 -8.34 -10.53 -8.99
N ASP A 65 -7.19 -10.86 -8.41
CA ASP A 65 -7.08 -11.52 -7.10
C ASP A 65 -7.69 -10.66 -5.98
N VAL A 66 -7.42 -9.36 -5.98
CA VAL A 66 -8.01 -8.41 -5.04
C VAL A 66 -9.52 -8.33 -5.24
N ALA A 67 -9.99 -8.19 -6.48
CA ALA A 67 -11.42 -8.12 -6.80
C ALA A 67 -12.17 -9.40 -6.41
N ALA A 68 -11.59 -10.57 -6.67
CA ALA A 68 -12.16 -11.86 -6.29
C ALA A 68 -12.29 -12.05 -4.77
N HIS A 69 -11.36 -11.46 -3.99
CA HIS A 69 -11.40 -11.50 -2.53
C HIS A 69 -12.19 -10.34 -1.90
N ALA A 70 -12.55 -9.32 -2.70
CA ALA A 70 -13.35 -8.20 -2.25
C ALA A 70 -14.78 -8.62 -1.86
N GLY A 71 -15.33 -9.61 -2.55
CA GLY A 71 -16.72 -10.05 -2.33
C GLY A 71 -17.71 -8.88 -2.41
N ALA A 72 -18.83 -9.02 -1.72
CA ALA A 72 -19.86 -7.97 -1.62
C ALA A 72 -19.55 -6.90 -0.53
N ALA A 73 -18.30 -6.82 -0.04
CA ALA A 73 -17.92 -5.85 0.98
C ALA A 73 -17.98 -4.42 0.42
N THR A 74 -18.87 -3.60 0.98
CA THR A 74 -19.06 -2.20 0.58
C THR A 74 -17.87 -1.29 0.94
N ALA A 75 -17.02 -1.72 1.90
CA ALA A 75 -15.84 -0.97 2.35
C ALA A 75 -14.61 -1.89 2.35
N LEU A 76 -13.85 -1.90 1.28
CA LEU A 76 -12.60 -2.65 1.16
C LEU A 76 -11.41 -1.70 1.07
N ALA A 77 -10.49 -1.81 2.03
CA ALA A 77 -9.20 -1.14 2.00
C ALA A 77 -8.09 -2.19 1.72
N VAL A 78 -7.46 -2.08 0.55
CA VAL A 78 -6.33 -2.95 0.17
C VAL A 78 -5.04 -2.29 0.61
N VAL A 79 -4.42 -2.83 1.64
CA VAL A 79 -3.17 -2.30 2.19
C VAL A 79 -1.98 -2.74 1.35
N VAL A 80 -1.24 -1.77 0.85
CA VAL A 80 -0.05 -2.00 0.01
C VAL A 80 1.15 -1.26 0.60
N PRO A 81 2.20 -1.99 1.04
CA PRO A 81 3.46 -1.36 1.42
C PRO A 81 4.19 -0.90 0.15
N ALA A 82 4.16 0.41 -0.12
CA ALA A 82 4.65 0.98 -1.38
C ALA A 82 6.16 0.80 -1.58
N GLU A 83 6.95 0.75 -0.51
CA GLU A 83 8.40 0.55 -0.59
C GLU A 83 8.77 -0.88 -1.02
N GLY A 84 7.90 -1.86 -0.76
CA GLY A 84 8.09 -3.27 -1.11
C GLY A 84 9.19 -3.99 -0.31
N THR A 85 9.92 -3.27 0.53
CA THR A 85 10.96 -3.75 1.43
C THR A 85 10.97 -2.89 2.70
N ARG A 86 11.63 -3.37 3.76
CA ARG A 86 11.84 -2.63 5.01
C ARG A 86 13.23 -2.01 5.12
N ALA A 87 14.05 -2.22 4.10
CA ALA A 87 15.34 -1.56 3.95
C ALA A 87 15.20 -0.36 3.00
N LYS A 88 16.06 0.63 3.16
CA LYS A 88 16.11 1.78 2.27
C LYS A 88 16.31 1.34 0.83
N GLY A 89 15.41 1.74 -0.05
CA GLY A 89 15.46 1.51 -1.48
C GLY A 89 15.68 2.80 -2.26
N GLU A 90 15.75 2.67 -3.57
CA GLU A 90 15.85 3.82 -4.48
C GLU A 90 14.48 4.30 -4.93
N TYR A 91 13.58 3.36 -5.22
CA TYR A 91 12.23 3.62 -5.73
C TYR A 91 11.19 2.86 -4.95
N TRP A 92 9.99 3.42 -4.87
CA TRP A 92 8.79 2.71 -4.48
C TRP A 92 8.34 1.77 -5.61
N LYS A 93 7.57 0.74 -5.26
CA LYS A 93 6.95 -0.18 -6.21
C LYS A 93 5.66 0.43 -6.74
N SER A 94 5.50 0.48 -8.06
CA SER A 94 4.33 1.07 -8.72
C SER A 94 3.02 0.27 -8.55
N GLY A 95 3.07 -0.89 -7.91
CA GLY A 95 1.92 -1.79 -7.75
C GLY A 95 0.68 -1.13 -7.14
N PHE A 96 0.83 -0.29 -6.10
CA PHE A 96 -0.28 0.42 -5.48
C PHE A 96 -0.97 1.38 -6.45
N TYR A 97 -0.19 2.11 -7.24
CA TYR A 97 -0.69 3.08 -8.22
C TYR A 97 -1.41 2.38 -9.37
N ARG A 98 -0.81 1.29 -9.89
CA ARG A 98 -1.43 0.47 -10.95
C ARG A 98 -2.75 -0.14 -10.51
N ILE A 99 -2.81 -0.75 -9.32
CA ILE A 99 -4.06 -1.30 -8.75
C ILE A 99 -5.13 -0.21 -8.66
N ALA A 100 -4.78 0.96 -8.11
CA ALA A 100 -5.73 2.05 -7.94
C ALA A 100 -6.27 2.55 -9.29
N ARG A 101 -5.39 2.70 -10.28
CA ARG A 101 -5.75 3.16 -11.62
C ARG A 101 -6.62 2.15 -12.38
N GLU A 102 -6.22 0.87 -12.40
CA GLU A 102 -6.96 -0.19 -13.09
C GLU A 102 -8.34 -0.45 -12.47
N ALA A 103 -8.40 -0.45 -11.13
CA ALA A 103 -9.65 -0.62 -10.41
C ALA A 103 -10.50 0.67 -10.31
N LYS A 104 -9.99 1.81 -10.79
CA LYS A 104 -10.63 3.14 -10.72
C LYS A 104 -11.04 3.51 -9.29
N VAL A 105 -10.14 3.25 -8.34
CA VAL A 105 -10.35 3.52 -6.92
C VAL A 105 -9.34 4.52 -6.38
N PRO A 106 -9.68 5.27 -5.33
CA PRO A 106 -8.76 6.22 -4.72
C PRO A 106 -7.61 5.52 -3.98
N ILE A 107 -6.50 6.26 -3.87
CA ILE A 107 -5.37 5.95 -3.00
C ILE A 107 -5.55 6.77 -1.72
N VAL A 108 -5.63 6.09 -0.58
CA VAL A 108 -5.62 6.72 0.74
C VAL A 108 -4.21 6.56 1.31
N LEU A 109 -3.62 7.65 1.76
CA LEU A 109 -2.30 7.61 2.37
C LEU A 109 -2.44 7.26 3.85
N SER A 110 -1.54 6.42 4.37
CA SER A 110 -1.45 6.17 5.81
C SER A 110 0.00 6.16 6.26
N TYR A 111 0.24 6.50 7.52
CA TYR A 111 1.59 6.60 8.03
C TYR A 111 1.70 6.03 9.45
N LEU A 112 2.91 5.61 9.77
CA LEU A 112 3.41 5.38 11.11
C LEU A 112 4.68 6.19 11.26
N ASP A 113 4.80 6.95 12.32
CA ASP A 113 5.93 7.83 12.59
C ASP A 113 6.52 7.54 13.97
N GLY A 114 7.69 6.91 13.99
CA GLY A 114 8.38 6.52 15.22
C GLY A 114 8.87 7.72 16.05
N PRO A 115 9.47 8.74 15.44
CA PRO A 115 9.93 9.93 16.13
C PRO A 115 8.83 10.62 16.95
N THR A 116 7.66 10.79 16.36
CA THR A 116 6.51 11.43 17.05
C THR A 116 5.60 10.43 17.76
N ARG A 117 5.82 9.13 17.55
CA ARG A 117 4.97 8.03 18.05
C ARG A 117 3.51 8.18 17.63
N THR A 118 3.29 8.64 16.42
CA THR A 118 1.96 8.83 15.84
C THR A 118 1.74 7.92 14.64
N GLY A 119 0.48 7.64 14.37
CA GLY A 119 0.04 6.97 13.16
C GLY A 119 -1.32 7.53 12.74
N GLY A 120 -1.65 7.40 11.48
CA GLY A 120 -2.94 7.90 11.01
C GLY A 120 -3.12 7.81 9.51
N PHE A 121 -4.21 8.42 9.07
CA PHE A 121 -4.57 8.51 7.67
C PHE A 121 -4.32 9.93 7.17
N GLY A 122 -3.90 10.03 5.93
CA GLY A 122 -3.64 11.28 5.23
C GLY A 122 -4.69 11.54 4.13
N PRO A 123 -4.35 12.41 3.19
CA PRO A 123 -5.24 12.76 2.08
C PRO A 123 -5.52 11.57 1.17
N THR A 124 -6.62 11.69 0.45
CA THR A 124 -7.00 10.80 -0.63
C THR A 124 -6.50 11.37 -1.96
N VAL A 125 -5.78 10.54 -2.72
CA VAL A 125 -5.29 10.87 -4.05
C VAL A 125 -6.06 10.04 -5.08
N HIS A 126 -6.65 10.71 -6.07
CA HIS A 126 -7.28 10.04 -7.22
C HIS A 126 -6.27 9.99 -8.37
N PRO A 127 -5.85 8.79 -8.83
CA PRO A 127 -4.88 8.69 -9.91
C PRO A 127 -5.35 9.44 -11.16
N SER A 128 -4.63 10.51 -11.51
CA SER A 128 -4.97 11.38 -12.65
C SER A 128 -4.49 10.81 -13.98
N GLY A 129 -3.49 9.92 -13.93
CA GLY A 129 -2.73 9.46 -15.09
C GLY A 129 -1.41 10.22 -15.29
N ASP A 130 -1.27 11.41 -14.73
CA ASP A 130 0.03 12.07 -14.58
C ASP A 130 0.72 11.55 -13.31
N VAL A 131 1.53 10.51 -13.51
CA VAL A 131 2.22 9.82 -12.40
C VAL A 131 3.08 10.78 -11.60
N LYS A 132 3.74 11.73 -12.28
CA LYS A 132 4.62 12.70 -11.62
C LYS A 132 3.84 13.65 -10.72
N ALA A 133 2.76 14.23 -11.23
CA ALA A 133 1.92 15.14 -10.45
C ALA A 133 1.29 14.44 -9.23
N ASP A 134 0.77 13.23 -9.42
CA ASP A 134 0.19 12.43 -8.33
C ASP A 134 1.26 12.06 -7.28
N MET A 135 2.47 11.69 -7.71
CA MET A 135 3.58 11.38 -6.81
C MET A 135 4.13 12.61 -6.08
N ASP A 136 4.05 13.81 -6.67
CA ASP A 136 4.44 15.05 -6.00
C ASP A 136 3.52 15.31 -4.78
N LEU A 137 2.20 15.06 -4.90
CA LEU A 137 1.26 15.14 -3.78
C LEU A 137 1.58 14.12 -2.69
N ILE A 138 1.84 12.87 -3.09
CA ILE A 138 2.21 11.78 -2.17
C ILE A 138 3.52 12.12 -1.46
N ARG A 139 4.51 12.60 -2.18
CA ARG A 139 5.83 12.99 -1.66
C ARG A 139 5.74 14.10 -0.64
N ALA A 140 4.93 15.12 -0.91
CA ALA A 140 4.70 16.23 0.00
C ALA A 140 4.11 15.75 1.33
N PHE A 141 3.16 14.81 1.31
CA PHE A 141 2.58 14.24 2.53
C PHE A 141 3.60 13.46 3.36
N TYR A 142 4.48 12.67 2.72
CA TYR A 142 5.46 11.87 3.44
C TYR A 142 6.77 12.58 3.76
N ALA A 143 6.92 13.87 3.42
CA ALA A 143 8.17 14.59 3.61
C ALA A 143 8.64 14.60 5.08
N ASP A 144 7.72 14.81 6.01
CA ASP A 144 7.95 14.87 7.46
C ASP A 144 7.71 13.55 8.21
N LYS A 145 7.34 12.46 7.55
CA LYS A 145 7.08 11.15 8.16
C LYS A 145 8.33 10.28 8.12
N GLY A 146 8.81 9.86 9.30
CA GLY A 146 10.06 9.10 9.40
C GLY A 146 9.90 7.59 9.33
N GLY A 147 8.70 7.06 9.60
CA GLY A 147 8.52 5.63 9.84
C GLY A 147 9.03 5.19 11.22
N VAL A 148 8.90 3.92 11.55
CA VAL A 148 9.39 3.37 12.84
C VAL A 148 10.92 3.44 12.93
N LYS A 149 11.61 3.26 11.79
CA LYS A 149 13.07 3.37 11.64
C LYS A 149 13.40 4.36 10.53
N PRO A 150 13.61 5.65 10.85
CA PRO A 150 13.80 6.71 9.86
C PRO A 150 14.97 6.48 8.89
N GLU A 151 16.02 5.80 9.34
CA GLU A 151 17.19 5.46 8.53
C GLU A 151 16.87 4.55 7.34
N ASN A 152 15.77 3.81 7.42
CA ASN A 152 15.32 2.88 6.38
C ASN A 152 14.29 3.50 5.40
N LYS A 153 13.86 4.74 5.64
CA LYS A 153 12.87 5.41 4.79
C LYS A 153 13.37 5.56 3.36
N THR A 154 12.53 5.15 2.41
CA THR A 154 12.72 5.39 0.98
C THR A 154 11.93 6.63 0.56
N THR A 155 12.56 7.55 -0.16
CA THR A 155 11.83 8.69 -0.73
C THR A 155 10.74 8.22 -1.68
N PRO A 156 9.49 8.71 -1.56
CA PRO A 156 8.41 8.36 -2.46
C PRO A 156 8.72 8.78 -3.90
N ARG A 157 9.16 7.82 -4.72
CA ARG A 157 9.49 8.03 -6.13
C ARG A 157 9.26 6.74 -6.90
N LEU A 158 8.58 6.84 -8.03
CA LEU A 158 8.37 5.73 -8.96
C LEU A 158 9.33 5.87 -10.16
N ARG A 159 9.77 4.75 -10.71
CA ARG A 159 10.53 4.77 -11.97
C ARG A 159 9.72 5.34 -13.13
N ASP A 160 8.41 5.15 -13.08
CA ASP A 160 7.47 5.58 -14.11
C ASP A 160 7.33 7.12 -14.18
N GLU A 161 7.84 7.87 -13.19
CA GLU A 161 7.91 9.34 -13.24
C GLU A 161 8.91 9.88 -14.27
N GLU A 162 9.86 9.04 -14.68
CA GLU A 162 10.93 9.41 -15.63
C GLU A 162 10.56 9.07 -17.09
N GLY A 163 9.43 8.39 -17.31
CA GLY A 163 8.94 8.00 -18.63
C GLY A 163 7.96 8.99 -19.26
N PRO A 164 7.68 8.86 -20.57
CA PRO A 164 6.60 9.61 -21.18
C PRO A 164 5.26 9.25 -20.53
N PRO A 165 4.29 10.20 -20.45
CA PRO A 165 3.00 9.94 -19.83
C PRO A 165 2.34 8.74 -20.49
N VAL A 166 1.91 7.78 -19.67
CA VAL A 166 1.27 6.55 -20.14
C VAL A 166 -0.09 6.92 -20.74
N PRO A 167 -0.34 6.67 -22.04
CA PRO A 167 -1.58 7.03 -22.67
C PRO A 167 -2.78 6.40 -21.92
N MET A 168 -3.78 7.22 -21.65
CA MET A 168 -5.06 6.72 -21.13
C MET A 168 -5.68 5.83 -22.20
N SER A 169 -5.75 4.53 -21.94
CA SER A 169 -6.58 3.64 -22.76
C SER A 169 -8.06 4.07 -22.56
N ALA A 170 -8.67 4.43 -23.67
CA ALA A 170 -10.08 4.79 -23.77
C ALA A 170 -11.00 3.63 -23.35
#